data_d1e0d9025c3fb3dd65ad989e997a113d
#
_entry.id   d1e0d9025c3fb3dd65ad989e997a113d
#
_cell.length_a   1.000
_cell.length_b   1.000
_cell.length_c   1.000
_cell.angle_alpha   90.00
_cell.angle_beta   90.00
_cell.angle_gamma   90.00
#
_symmetry.space_group_name_H-M   'P 1'
#
loop_
_entity.id
_entity.type
_entity.pdbx_description
1 polymer ?
#
loop_
_entity_poly.entity_id
_entity_poly.type
_entity_poly.pdbx_seq_one_letter_code
_entity_poly.pdbx_strand_id
1 'polypeptide(L)'
;FVDMRMCADFAIHDTDGHNPHAHILLTVRPLNENGTWQYKTEKEYLCIKDGEEKGFTASEFKTAQKQGWEKQYRYKVGKKKEYLTSSVAQEKGYERIDKHPKSSRYGRQNPISEQWNSDEQLCIWRANWADAVNKMLARNQINATIDHRSFADQGITEQPTIHEGYIAQNMEKKGMIADRCEINRQIRADNKMLRELKAKVAKLAEAVEKSIPIIAETMETIRNHMIFTQYHLLHNEMQKEVIHDWMN
;
A
#
# COMPACT_ATOMS: atom_id res chain seq x y z
N PHE A 1 5.36 2.16 -19.94
CA PHE A 1 4.43 3.26 -20.29
C PHE A 1 4.07 3.22 -21.78
N VAL A 2 5.05 3.28 -22.67
CA VAL A 2 4.82 3.36 -24.12
C VAL A 2 4.10 2.12 -24.65
N ASP A 3 4.45 0.93 -24.19
CA ASP A 3 3.80 -0.34 -24.55
C ASP A 3 2.29 -0.36 -24.20
N MET A 4 1.89 0.47 -23.25
CA MET A 4 0.50 0.69 -22.86
C MET A 4 -0.17 1.83 -23.65
N ARG A 5 0.43 2.29 -24.74
CA ARG A 5 -0.06 3.40 -25.59
C ARG A 5 -0.08 4.78 -24.93
N MET A 6 0.73 4.98 -23.89
CA MET A 6 1.00 6.31 -23.35
C MET A 6 2.11 6.97 -24.16
N CYS A 7 1.97 8.25 -24.46
CA CYS A 7 3.13 9.04 -24.83
C CYS A 7 3.83 9.47 -23.55
N ALA A 8 5.14 9.30 -23.52
CA ALA A 8 5.98 9.65 -22.38
C ALA A 8 7.06 10.64 -22.83
N ASP A 9 7.24 11.68 -22.06
CA ASP A 9 8.38 12.59 -22.14
C ASP A 9 9.12 12.55 -20.81
N PHE A 10 10.45 12.58 -20.81
CA PHE A 10 11.21 12.52 -19.57
C PHE A 10 12.44 13.42 -19.59
N ALA A 11 12.76 13.97 -18.44
CA ALA A 11 13.96 14.71 -18.18
C ALA A 11 14.68 14.15 -16.96
N ILE A 12 15.99 13.96 -17.06
CA ILE A 12 16.83 13.53 -15.94
C ILE A 12 17.45 14.79 -15.34
N HIS A 13 17.26 14.95 -14.04
CA HIS A 13 17.89 15.99 -13.26
C HIS A 13 18.95 15.36 -12.36
N ASP A 14 20.16 15.85 -12.51
CA ASP A 14 21.29 15.52 -11.63
C ASP A 14 21.80 16.82 -11.02
N THR A 15 21.31 17.14 -9.85
CA THR A 15 21.73 18.31 -9.09
C THR A 15 23.00 17.97 -8.30
N ASP A 16 24.15 18.07 -8.95
CA ASP A 16 25.49 17.87 -8.36
C ASP A 16 25.65 16.53 -7.61
N GLY A 17 24.99 15.46 -8.07
CA GLY A 17 25.03 14.13 -7.50
C GLY A 17 24.25 13.99 -6.17
N HIS A 18 23.57 15.04 -5.72
CA HIS A 18 22.88 15.01 -4.42
C HIS A 18 21.51 14.33 -4.45
N ASN A 19 20.80 14.42 -5.56
CA ASN A 19 19.47 13.83 -5.69
C ASN A 19 19.15 13.57 -7.17
N PRO A 20 19.83 12.63 -7.82
CA PRO A 20 19.54 12.27 -9.20
C PRO A 20 18.13 11.72 -9.30
N HIS A 21 17.30 12.32 -10.13
CA HIS A 21 15.91 11.92 -10.32
C HIS A 21 15.43 12.22 -11.74
N ALA A 22 14.36 11.53 -12.14
CA ALA A 22 13.72 11.74 -13.43
C ALA A 22 12.31 12.30 -13.24
N HIS A 23 11.99 13.31 -14.04
CA HIS A 23 10.62 13.76 -14.25
C HIS A 23 10.07 13.06 -15.48
N ILE A 24 8.95 12.36 -15.32
CA ILE A 24 8.28 11.65 -16.41
C ILE A 24 6.90 12.25 -16.59
N LEU A 25 6.65 12.85 -17.73
CA LEU A 25 5.34 13.36 -18.12
C LEU A 25 4.63 12.30 -18.97
N LEU A 26 3.45 11.89 -18.54
CA LEU A 26 2.65 10.87 -19.21
C LEU A 26 1.35 11.47 -19.71
N THR A 27 0.85 10.97 -20.84
CA THR A 27 -0.46 11.37 -21.35
C THR A 27 -1.58 10.70 -20.56
N VAL A 28 -2.70 11.43 -20.41
CA VAL A 28 -3.91 10.90 -19.72
C VAL A 28 -4.95 10.36 -20.69
N ARG A 29 -4.66 10.41 -21.99
CA ARG A 29 -5.51 9.89 -23.07
C ARG A 29 -4.70 9.00 -23.99
N PRO A 30 -5.23 7.85 -24.39
CA PRO A 30 -4.53 6.99 -25.34
C PRO A 30 -4.52 7.62 -26.74
N LEU A 31 -3.46 7.31 -27.47
CA LEU A 31 -3.31 7.68 -28.88
C LEU A 31 -3.78 6.51 -29.76
N ASN A 32 -4.52 6.82 -30.80
CA ASN A 32 -4.83 5.85 -31.85
C ASN A 32 -3.61 5.61 -32.75
N GLU A 33 -3.61 4.50 -33.50
CA GLU A 33 -2.54 4.19 -34.47
C GLU A 33 -2.37 5.25 -35.54
N ASN A 34 -3.45 5.96 -35.88
CA ASN A 34 -3.43 7.06 -36.83
C ASN A 34 -2.98 8.41 -36.26
N GLY A 35 -2.48 8.44 -35.03
CA GLY A 35 -2.00 9.66 -34.35
C GLY A 35 -3.09 10.57 -33.79
N THR A 36 -4.36 10.14 -33.75
CA THR A 36 -5.44 10.91 -33.15
C THR A 36 -5.69 10.55 -31.70
N TRP A 37 -6.04 11.53 -30.88
CA TRP A 37 -6.34 11.32 -29.47
C TRP A 37 -7.70 10.65 -29.25
N GLN A 38 -7.73 9.63 -28.43
CA GLN A 38 -8.99 9.08 -27.91
C GLN A 38 -9.57 10.00 -26.83
N TYR A 39 -10.85 9.88 -26.55
CA TYR A 39 -11.48 10.59 -25.44
C TYR A 39 -11.06 9.96 -24.11
N LYS A 40 -10.76 10.79 -23.11
CA LYS A 40 -10.56 10.32 -21.73
C LYS A 40 -11.87 9.79 -21.15
N THR A 41 -12.96 10.48 -21.44
CA THR A 41 -14.30 10.17 -20.96
C THR A 41 -15.28 10.33 -22.12
N GLU A 42 -16.01 9.29 -22.46
CA GLU A 42 -17.08 9.36 -23.45
C GLU A 42 -18.31 10.01 -22.82
N LYS A 43 -18.83 11.06 -23.46
CA LYS A 43 -20.02 11.76 -22.96
C LYS A 43 -21.28 10.93 -23.21
N GLU A 44 -22.10 10.80 -22.18
CA GLU A 44 -23.37 10.07 -22.23
C GLU A 44 -24.57 11.01 -22.10
N TYR A 45 -25.72 10.54 -22.57
CA TYR A 45 -27.03 11.12 -22.23
C TYR A 45 -27.48 10.51 -20.90
N LEU A 46 -27.89 11.33 -19.95
CA LEU A 46 -28.65 10.84 -18.82
C LEU A 46 -30.08 10.55 -19.30
N CYS A 47 -30.53 9.33 -19.12
CA CYS A 47 -31.86 8.90 -19.53
C CYS A 47 -32.59 8.29 -18.35
N ILE A 48 -33.91 8.31 -18.42
CA ILE A 48 -34.81 7.71 -17.42
C ILE A 48 -35.84 6.83 -18.11
N LYS A 49 -36.18 5.72 -17.45
CA LYS A 49 -37.31 4.86 -17.79
C LYS A 49 -37.82 4.22 -16.52
N ASP A 50 -39.13 4.27 -16.29
CA ASP A 50 -39.81 3.63 -15.13
C ASP A 50 -39.18 3.96 -13.77
N GLY A 51 -38.59 5.18 -13.65
CA GLY A 51 -37.91 5.64 -12.44
C GLY A 51 -36.43 5.22 -12.32
N GLU A 52 -35.91 4.41 -13.23
CA GLU A 52 -34.50 4.05 -13.31
C GLU A 52 -33.74 5.07 -14.17
N GLU A 53 -32.61 5.56 -13.66
CA GLU A 53 -31.71 6.46 -14.39
C GLU A 53 -30.49 5.69 -14.93
N LYS A 54 -30.14 5.92 -16.20
CA LYS A 54 -28.99 5.31 -16.85
C LYS A 54 -28.35 6.22 -17.89
N GLY A 55 -27.00 6.15 -17.99
CA GLY A 55 -26.24 6.80 -19.05
C GLY A 55 -26.20 5.98 -20.33
N PHE A 56 -26.35 6.62 -21.48
CA PHE A 56 -26.20 6.01 -22.78
C PHE A 56 -25.35 6.88 -23.70
N THR A 57 -24.42 6.26 -24.42
CA THR A 57 -23.72 6.91 -25.53
C THR A 57 -24.69 7.26 -26.66
N ALA A 58 -24.25 8.07 -27.63
CA ALA A 58 -25.11 8.45 -28.75
C ALA A 58 -25.55 7.26 -29.60
N SER A 59 -24.70 6.26 -29.73
CA SER A 59 -24.99 5.01 -30.48
C SER A 59 -26.00 4.14 -29.73
N GLU A 60 -25.77 3.93 -28.43
CA GLU A 60 -26.64 3.10 -27.59
C GLU A 60 -28.03 3.72 -27.41
N PHE A 61 -28.11 5.05 -27.33
CA PHE A 61 -29.37 5.74 -27.15
C PHE A 61 -30.36 5.49 -28.29
N LYS A 62 -29.87 5.28 -29.53
CA LYS A 62 -30.74 4.96 -30.66
C LYS A 62 -31.53 3.65 -30.41
N THR A 63 -30.93 2.70 -29.76
CA THR A 63 -31.58 1.44 -29.38
C THR A 63 -32.40 1.58 -28.11
N ALA A 64 -31.86 2.27 -27.10
CA ALA A 64 -32.53 2.52 -25.83
C ALA A 64 -33.82 3.35 -25.99
N GLN A 65 -33.85 4.30 -26.93
CA GLN A 65 -35.05 5.09 -27.24
C GLN A 65 -36.20 4.21 -27.71
N LYS A 66 -35.92 3.17 -28.53
CA LYS A 66 -36.92 2.20 -28.97
C LYS A 66 -37.48 1.34 -27.82
N GLN A 67 -36.72 1.25 -26.73
CA GLN A 67 -37.08 0.53 -25.52
C GLN A 67 -37.80 1.41 -24.48
N GLY A 68 -38.09 2.68 -24.81
CA GLY A 68 -38.82 3.60 -23.97
C GLY A 68 -37.93 4.47 -23.05
N TRP A 69 -36.62 4.50 -23.25
CA TRP A 69 -35.75 5.39 -22.51
C TRP A 69 -35.84 6.84 -23.03
N GLU A 70 -36.06 7.80 -22.13
CA GLU A 70 -36.14 9.22 -22.44
C GLU A 70 -34.92 9.98 -21.91
N LYS A 71 -34.43 10.96 -22.70
CA LYS A 71 -33.34 11.85 -22.28
C LYS A 71 -33.82 12.82 -21.22
N GLN A 72 -33.01 13.04 -20.22
CA GLN A 72 -33.18 14.11 -19.26
C GLN A 72 -32.33 15.32 -19.63
N TYR A 73 -32.83 16.50 -19.29
CA TYR A 73 -32.15 17.78 -19.43
C TYR A 73 -32.30 18.55 -18.12
N ARG A 74 -31.40 19.51 -17.88
CA ARG A 74 -31.55 20.40 -16.71
C ARG A 74 -32.59 21.48 -16.98
N TYR A 75 -33.50 21.56 -16.09
CA TYR A 75 -34.55 22.60 -16.07
C TYR A 75 -34.48 23.42 -14.79
N LYS A 76 -34.96 24.66 -14.88
CA LYS A 76 -35.09 25.55 -13.72
C LYS A 76 -36.43 25.29 -13.02
N VAL A 77 -36.34 24.76 -11.79
CA VAL A 77 -37.49 24.45 -10.95
C VAL A 77 -37.42 25.38 -9.74
N GLY A 78 -38.09 26.55 -9.84
CA GLY A 78 -37.95 27.61 -8.84
C GLY A 78 -36.49 28.11 -8.71
N LYS A 79 -35.91 27.95 -7.53
CA LYS A 79 -34.48 28.28 -7.27
C LYS A 79 -33.49 27.14 -7.54
N LYS A 80 -33.97 25.93 -7.82
CA LYS A 80 -33.15 24.72 -8.02
C LYS A 80 -33.04 24.38 -9.51
N LYS A 81 -32.05 23.51 -9.81
CA LYS A 81 -31.85 22.93 -11.12
C LYS A 81 -32.06 21.42 -11.00
N GLU A 82 -33.02 20.88 -11.75
CA GLU A 82 -33.39 19.48 -11.70
C GLU A 82 -33.29 18.84 -13.08
N TYR A 83 -33.01 17.53 -13.12
CA TYR A 83 -33.03 16.75 -14.33
C TYR A 83 -34.43 16.18 -14.57
N LEU A 84 -35.03 16.54 -15.70
CA LEU A 84 -36.38 16.12 -16.07
C LEU A 84 -36.40 15.75 -17.55
N THR A 85 -37.35 14.92 -17.93
CA THR A 85 -37.64 14.66 -19.34
C THR A 85 -38.31 15.87 -19.98
N SER A 86 -38.24 15.98 -21.30
CA SER A 86 -38.91 17.09 -22.01
C SER A 86 -40.43 17.06 -21.85
N SER A 87 -41.02 15.87 -21.75
CA SER A 87 -42.46 15.66 -21.53
C SER A 87 -42.92 16.28 -20.20
N VAL A 88 -42.27 15.89 -19.10
CA VAL A 88 -42.60 16.39 -17.76
C VAL A 88 -42.35 17.88 -17.62
N ALA A 89 -41.27 18.39 -18.22
CA ALA A 89 -40.95 19.80 -18.15
C ALA A 89 -41.91 20.70 -18.93
N GLN A 90 -42.41 20.23 -20.09
CA GLN A 90 -43.42 20.93 -20.88
C GLN A 90 -44.75 21.00 -20.15
N GLU A 91 -45.21 19.91 -19.53
CA GLU A 91 -46.41 19.84 -18.76
C GLU A 91 -46.42 20.85 -17.58
N LYS A 92 -45.22 21.02 -16.93
CA LYS A 92 -45.06 21.91 -15.78
C LYS A 92 -44.57 23.33 -16.15
N GLY A 93 -44.35 23.62 -17.44
CA GLY A 93 -43.94 24.92 -17.92
C GLY A 93 -42.52 25.33 -17.46
N TYR A 94 -41.61 24.38 -17.26
CA TYR A 94 -40.24 24.68 -16.80
C TYR A 94 -39.34 25.09 -17.96
N GLU A 95 -38.45 26.05 -17.67
CA GLU A 95 -37.47 26.55 -18.64
C GLU A 95 -36.21 25.66 -18.67
N ARG A 96 -35.82 25.24 -19.88
CA ARG A 96 -34.61 24.42 -20.09
C ARG A 96 -33.36 25.30 -20.01
N ILE A 97 -32.37 24.84 -19.19
CA ILE A 97 -31.10 25.52 -18.98
C ILE A 97 -30.04 25.07 -19.99
N ASP A 98 -29.92 23.75 -20.21
CA ASP A 98 -28.87 23.17 -21.02
C ASP A 98 -29.32 22.96 -22.47
N LYS A 99 -28.56 23.48 -23.42
CA LYS A 99 -28.75 23.22 -24.85
C LYS A 99 -28.34 21.79 -25.22
N HIS A 100 -27.33 21.23 -24.54
CA HIS A 100 -26.75 19.93 -24.87
C HIS A 100 -26.99 18.93 -23.74
N PRO A 101 -27.63 17.78 -24.04
CA PRO A 101 -27.97 16.77 -23.03
C PRO A 101 -26.79 15.88 -22.62
N LYS A 102 -25.69 15.94 -23.37
CA LYS A 102 -24.51 15.15 -23.05
C LYS A 102 -23.63 15.84 -22.02
N SER A 103 -23.25 15.12 -20.98
CA SER A 103 -22.38 15.60 -19.94
C SER A 103 -21.22 14.62 -19.70
N SER A 104 -20.02 15.16 -19.46
CA SER A 104 -18.91 14.35 -18.97
C SER A 104 -19.11 13.87 -17.53
N ARG A 105 -20.06 14.46 -16.79
CA ARG A 105 -20.39 14.04 -15.41
C ARG A 105 -21.00 12.64 -15.36
N TYR A 106 -21.65 12.21 -16.44
CA TYR A 106 -22.25 10.88 -16.58
C TYR A 106 -21.54 10.02 -17.62
N GLY A 107 -20.37 10.50 -18.11
CA GLY A 107 -19.64 9.79 -19.14
C GLY A 107 -18.89 8.59 -18.60
N ARG A 108 -18.74 7.56 -19.41
CA ARG A 108 -17.84 6.44 -19.13
C ARG A 108 -16.41 6.87 -19.31
N GLN A 109 -15.56 6.44 -18.42
CA GLN A 109 -14.11 6.57 -18.64
C GLN A 109 -13.69 5.65 -19.80
N ASN A 110 -12.70 6.08 -20.54
CA ASN A 110 -12.05 5.19 -21.50
C ASN A 110 -11.39 4.04 -20.72
N PRO A 111 -11.66 2.76 -21.01
CA PRO A 111 -11.14 1.62 -20.25
C PRO A 111 -9.61 1.62 -20.13
N ILE A 112 -8.91 2.07 -21.18
CA ILE A 112 -7.44 2.18 -21.16
C ILE A 112 -7.01 3.26 -20.17
N SER A 113 -7.67 4.43 -20.17
CA SER A 113 -7.37 5.51 -19.22
C SER A 113 -7.75 5.13 -17.78
N GLU A 114 -8.80 4.34 -17.60
CA GLU A 114 -9.21 3.81 -16.30
C GLU A 114 -8.16 2.84 -15.74
N GLN A 115 -7.70 1.90 -16.57
CA GLN A 115 -6.60 1.01 -16.20
C GLN A 115 -5.34 1.77 -15.81
N TRP A 116 -4.94 2.81 -16.56
CA TRP A 116 -3.74 3.60 -16.23
C TRP A 116 -3.81 4.31 -14.88
N ASN A 117 -5.04 4.62 -14.42
CA ASN A 117 -5.25 5.32 -13.16
C ASN A 117 -5.67 4.36 -12.02
N SER A 118 -5.62 3.04 -12.24
CA SER A 118 -5.92 2.08 -11.20
C SER A 118 -4.76 1.93 -10.21
N ASP A 119 -5.09 1.57 -8.98
CA ASP A 119 -4.09 1.29 -7.93
C ASP A 119 -3.25 0.06 -8.28
N GLU A 120 -3.85 -0.94 -8.95
CA GLU A 120 -3.14 -2.12 -9.43
C GLU A 120 -2.05 -1.74 -10.42
N GLN A 121 -2.36 -0.85 -11.37
CA GLN A 121 -1.38 -0.41 -12.36
C GLN A 121 -0.25 0.39 -11.71
N LEU A 122 -0.54 1.21 -10.71
CA LEU A 122 0.46 1.91 -9.93
C LEU A 122 1.40 0.93 -9.20
N CYS A 123 0.85 -0.12 -8.61
CA CYS A 123 1.64 -1.17 -7.96
C CYS A 123 2.55 -1.91 -8.95
N ILE A 124 2.04 -2.23 -10.15
CA ILE A 124 2.83 -2.85 -11.21
C ILE A 124 4.00 -1.94 -11.63
N TRP A 125 3.77 -0.65 -11.83
CA TRP A 125 4.84 0.29 -12.19
C TRP A 125 5.89 0.42 -11.09
N ARG A 126 5.47 0.46 -9.82
CA ARG A 126 6.39 0.49 -8.68
C ARG A 126 7.24 -0.79 -8.60
N ALA A 127 6.64 -1.96 -8.82
CA ALA A 127 7.34 -3.24 -8.83
C ALA A 127 8.38 -3.28 -9.97
N ASN A 128 7.98 -2.91 -11.19
CA ASN A 128 8.86 -2.87 -12.34
C ASN A 128 10.03 -1.90 -12.17
N TRP A 129 9.76 -0.75 -11.54
CA TRP A 129 10.81 0.22 -11.22
C TRP A 129 11.81 -0.35 -10.22
N ALA A 130 11.33 -0.96 -9.13
CA ALA A 130 12.19 -1.58 -8.13
C ALA A 130 13.04 -2.70 -8.74
N ASP A 131 12.47 -3.56 -9.59
CA ASP A 131 13.19 -4.60 -10.30
C ASP A 131 14.27 -4.02 -11.22
N ALA A 132 13.95 -3.00 -12.00
CA ALA A 132 14.92 -2.35 -12.89
C ALA A 132 16.09 -1.73 -12.10
N VAL A 133 15.80 -1.03 -10.99
CA VAL A 133 16.84 -0.45 -10.13
C VAL A 133 17.70 -1.54 -9.51
N ASN A 134 17.10 -2.60 -8.97
CA ASN A 134 17.84 -3.70 -8.34
C ASN A 134 18.74 -4.44 -9.34
N LYS A 135 18.30 -4.63 -10.58
CA LYS A 135 19.14 -5.18 -11.66
C LYS A 135 20.33 -4.28 -11.95
N MET A 136 20.14 -2.96 -11.95
CA MET A 136 21.24 -2.02 -12.18
C MET A 136 22.21 -1.95 -11.00
N LEU A 137 21.71 -1.99 -9.76
CA LEU A 137 22.55 -2.06 -8.56
C LEU A 137 23.42 -3.32 -8.57
N ALA A 138 22.83 -4.49 -8.86
CA ALA A 138 23.55 -5.75 -8.96
C ALA A 138 24.60 -5.71 -10.08
N ARG A 139 24.27 -5.18 -11.26
CA ARG A 139 25.20 -5.03 -12.39
C ARG A 139 26.41 -4.17 -12.03
N ASN A 140 26.22 -3.15 -11.20
CA ASN A 140 27.30 -2.27 -10.74
C ASN A 140 27.94 -2.75 -9.42
N GLN A 141 27.63 -3.96 -8.95
CA GLN A 141 28.18 -4.57 -7.74
C GLN A 141 27.89 -3.74 -6.46
N ILE A 142 26.81 -2.97 -6.46
CA ILE A 142 26.38 -2.19 -5.31
C ILE A 142 25.52 -3.11 -4.42
N ASN A 143 25.96 -3.35 -3.19
CA ASN A 143 25.25 -4.18 -2.22
C ASN A 143 24.11 -3.38 -1.55
N ALA A 144 23.11 -2.99 -2.34
CA ALA A 144 21.90 -2.33 -1.88
C ALA A 144 20.72 -2.83 -2.71
N THR A 145 19.53 -2.82 -2.13
CA THR A 145 18.28 -3.17 -2.80
C THR A 145 17.18 -2.21 -2.36
N ILE A 146 16.22 -2.00 -3.25
CA ILE A 146 14.99 -1.27 -2.93
C ILE A 146 13.78 -2.20 -3.01
N ASP A 147 12.80 -1.98 -2.17
CA ASP A 147 11.50 -2.66 -2.20
C ASP A 147 10.40 -1.59 -2.35
N HIS A 148 9.47 -1.83 -3.27
CA HIS A 148 8.37 -0.91 -3.58
C HIS A 148 7.20 -1.02 -2.60
N ARG A 149 7.16 -2.08 -1.79
CA ARG A 149 6.08 -2.35 -0.84
C ARG A 149 6.17 -1.45 0.39
N SER A 150 5.07 -1.28 1.10
CA SER A 150 5.06 -0.59 2.39
C SER A 150 5.88 -1.37 3.43
N PHE A 151 6.33 -0.72 4.49
CA PHE A 151 7.03 -1.39 5.61
C PHE A 151 6.16 -2.50 6.24
N ALA A 152 4.83 -2.27 6.32
CA ALA A 152 3.90 -3.28 6.82
C ALA A 152 3.88 -4.53 5.94
N ASP A 153 3.81 -4.36 4.61
CA ASP A 153 3.81 -5.48 3.66
C ASP A 153 5.15 -6.22 3.61
N GLN A 154 6.24 -5.54 3.96
CA GLN A 154 7.57 -6.13 4.10
C GLN A 154 7.77 -6.83 5.45
N GLY A 155 6.82 -6.74 6.38
CA GLY A 155 6.96 -7.24 7.75
C GLY A 155 7.95 -6.42 8.61
N ILE A 156 8.29 -5.20 8.18
CA ILE A 156 9.16 -4.29 8.91
C ILE A 156 8.35 -3.60 9.99
N THR A 157 8.78 -3.73 11.24
CA THR A 157 8.10 -3.13 12.40
C THR A 157 8.49 -1.66 12.67
N GLU A 158 9.46 -1.15 11.95
CA GLU A 158 9.86 0.26 12.03
C GLU A 158 8.80 1.16 11.41
N GLN A 159 8.66 2.38 11.95
CA GLN A 159 7.75 3.36 11.40
C GLN A 159 8.39 4.08 10.20
N PRO A 160 7.68 4.24 9.07
CA PRO A 160 8.16 5.05 7.96
C PRO A 160 8.12 6.54 8.33
N THR A 161 9.10 7.30 7.85
CA THR A 161 9.08 8.76 7.95
C THR A 161 8.02 9.36 7.03
N ILE A 162 7.47 10.51 7.40
CA ILE A 162 6.51 11.25 6.58
C ILE A 162 7.24 12.24 5.67
N HIS A 163 6.62 12.61 4.55
CA HIS A 163 7.17 13.65 3.67
C HIS A 163 7.15 15.01 4.37
N GLU A 164 8.31 15.61 4.58
CA GLU A 164 8.45 16.90 5.26
C GLU A 164 7.90 18.06 4.42
N GLY A 165 8.20 18.05 3.13
CA GLY A 165 7.82 19.10 2.18
C GLY A 165 8.75 20.32 2.25
N TYR A 166 8.77 21.09 1.16
CA TYR A 166 9.67 22.24 0.97
C TYR A 166 9.50 23.31 2.07
N ILE A 167 8.25 23.57 2.48
CA ILE A 167 7.95 24.60 3.49
C ILE A 167 8.58 24.25 4.83
N ALA A 168 8.37 23.02 5.33
CA ALA A 168 8.91 22.56 6.59
C ALA A 168 10.44 22.57 6.59
N GLN A 169 11.06 22.10 5.51
CA GLN A 169 12.52 22.13 5.36
C GLN A 169 13.09 23.55 5.35
N ASN A 170 12.41 24.50 4.71
CA ASN A 170 12.84 25.90 4.74
C ASN A 170 12.66 26.58 6.11
N MET A 171 11.63 26.20 6.87
CA MET A 171 11.49 26.64 8.26
C MET A 171 12.67 26.17 9.11
N GLU A 172 13.03 24.90 9.02
CA GLU A 172 14.19 24.33 9.73
C GLU A 172 15.51 25.02 9.34
N LYS A 173 15.73 25.28 8.05
CA LYS A 173 16.92 26.03 7.58
C LYS A 173 17.01 27.44 8.15
N LYS A 174 15.88 28.04 8.53
CA LYS A 174 15.81 29.36 9.19
C LYS A 174 15.82 29.29 10.71
N GLY A 175 16.04 28.10 11.28
CA GLY A 175 16.09 27.88 12.74
C GLY A 175 14.70 27.81 13.39
N MET A 176 13.62 27.67 12.62
CA MET A 176 12.27 27.46 13.11
C MET A 176 11.94 25.97 13.15
N ILE A 177 11.31 25.51 14.24
CA ILE A 177 10.88 24.12 14.37
C ILE A 177 9.63 23.90 13.51
N ALA A 178 9.66 22.88 12.68
CA ALA A 178 8.53 22.45 11.86
C ALA A 178 7.99 21.11 12.37
N ASP A 179 6.69 21.01 12.63
CA ASP A 179 6.04 19.81 13.20
C ASP A 179 6.38 18.53 12.44
N ARG A 180 6.37 18.58 11.11
CA ARG A 180 6.69 17.39 10.28
C ARG A 180 8.14 16.94 10.44
N CYS A 181 9.08 17.86 10.59
CA CYS A 181 10.48 17.54 10.84
C CYS A 181 10.67 16.98 12.25
N GLU A 182 9.93 17.52 13.24
CA GLU A 182 9.96 17.01 14.62
C GLU A 182 9.40 15.59 14.69
N ILE A 183 8.26 15.33 14.06
CA ILE A 183 7.69 13.96 13.94
C ILE A 183 8.73 13.00 13.35
N ASN A 184 9.43 13.39 12.29
CA ASN A 184 10.45 12.54 11.68
C ASN A 184 11.67 12.34 12.59
N ARG A 185 12.06 13.32 13.39
CA ARG A 185 13.11 13.16 14.40
C ARG A 185 12.69 12.13 15.45
N GLN A 186 11.46 12.20 15.92
CA GLN A 186 10.92 11.24 16.88
C GLN A 186 10.85 9.83 16.28
N ILE A 187 10.32 9.67 15.08
CA ILE A 187 10.27 8.37 14.37
C ILE A 187 11.67 7.77 14.23
N ARG A 188 12.67 8.57 13.86
CA ARG A 188 14.06 8.08 13.73
C ARG A 188 14.63 7.66 15.08
N ALA A 189 14.33 8.39 16.16
CA ALA A 189 14.75 8.04 17.52
C ALA A 189 14.10 6.74 18.00
N ASP A 190 12.80 6.59 17.81
CA ASP A 190 12.04 5.40 18.19
C ASP A 190 12.51 4.16 17.41
N ASN A 191 12.71 4.28 16.10
CA ASN A 191 13.24 3.20 15.27
C ASN A 191 14.66 2.80 15.70
N LYS A 192 15.50 3.75 16.09
CA LYS A 192 16.84 3.46 16.63
C LYS A 192 16.73 2.65 17.92
N MET A 193 15.88 3.09 18.85
CA MET A 193 15.64 2.39 20.12
C MET A 193 15.11 0.97 19.85
N LEU A 194 14.17 0.82 18.92
CA LEU A 194 13.63 -0.49 18.54
C LEU A 194 14.72 -1.44 18.00
N ARG A 195 15.62 -0.96 17.14
CA ARG A 195 16.76 -1.75 16.65
C ARG A 195 17.70 -2.19 17.79
N GLU A 196 18.01 -1.26 18.71
CA GLU A 196 18.85 -1.57 19.87
C GLU A 196 18.22 -2.61 20.79
N LEU A 197 16.91 -2.51 21.03
CA LEU A 197 16.16 -3.49 21.82
C LEU A 197 16.14 -4.86 21.14
N LYS A 198 15.87 -4.92 19.84
CA LYS A 198 15.90 -6.18 19.07
C LYS A 198 17.28 -6.84 19.15
N ALA A 199 18.35 -6.06 19.03
CA ALA A 199 19.70 -6.60 19.14
C ALA A 199 20.00 -7.16 20.55
N LYS A 200 19.51 -6.51 21.62
CA LYS A 200 19.63 -7.00 22.99
C LYS A 200 18.84 -8.31 23.19
N VAL A 201 17.60 -8.37 22.69
CA VAL A 201 16.77 -9.57 22.76
C VAL A 201 17.42 -10.74 22.01
N ALA A 202 17.96 -10.50 20.82
CA ALA A 202 18.66 -11.53 20.05
C ALA A 202 19.87 -12.10 20.81
N LYS A 203 20.69 -11.24 21.43
CA LYS A 203 21.83 -11.66 22.27
C LYS A 203 21.36 -12.46 23.49
N LEU A 204 20.26 -12.05 24.12
CA LEU A 204 19.72 -12.78 25.26
C LEU A 204 19.18 -14.15 24.83
N ALA A 205 18.47 -14.25 23.72
CA ALA A 205 18.00 -15.52 23.17
C ALA A 205 19.17 -16.48 22.89
N GLU A 206 20.24 -16.00 22.27
CA GLU A 206 21.45 -16.78 22.00
C GLU A 206 22.10 -17.26 23.31
N ALA A 207 22.16 -16.42 24.33
CA ALA A 207 22.71 -16.79 25.65
C ALA A 207 21.85 -17.88 26.33
N VAL A 208 20.53 -17.77 26.23
CA VAL A 208 19.60 -18.80 26.74
C VAL A 208 19.81 -20.12 26.00
N GLU A 209 19.85 -20.12 24.68
CA GLU A 209 20.11 -21.33 23.89
C GLU A 209 21.43 -22.00 24.28
N LYS A 210 22.48 -21.25 24.48
CA LYS A 210 23.79 -21.78 24.92
C LYS A 210 23.76 -22.37 26.36
N SER A 211 22.88 -21.88 27.23
CA SER A 211 22.76 -22.34 28.61
C SER A 211 21.92 -23.61 28.76
N ILE A 212 21.01 -23.87 27.83
CA ILE A 212 20.12 -25.06 27.88
C ILE A 212 20.90 -26.39 28.05
N PRO A 213 21.90 -26.71 27.22
CA PRO A 213 22.64 -27.96 27.36
C PRO A 213 23.41 -28.05 28.69
N ILE A 214 23.95 -26.94 29.19
CA ILE A 214 24.68 -26.87 30.46
C ILE A 214 23.72 -27.19 31.62
N ILE A 215 22.52 -26.60 31.58
CA ILE A 215 21.48 -26.86 32.61
C ILE A 215 21.03 -28.33 32.54
N ALA A 216 20.83 -28.89 31.35
CA ALA A 216 20.44 -30.28 31.17
C ALA A 216 21.49 -31.24 31.73
N GLU A 217 22.79 -31.01 31.44
CA GLU A 217 23.89 -31.81 31.96
C GLU A 217 23.99 -31.71 33.49
N THR A 218 23.83 -30.50 34.03
CA THR A 218 23.82 -30.27 35.49
C THR A 218 22.68 -30.98 36.16
N MET A 219 21.47 -30.95 35.60
CA MET A 219 20.31 -31.69 36.12
C MET A 219 20.51 -33.18 36.07
N GLU A 220 21.11 -33.73 35.02
CA GLU A 220 21.43 -35.14 34.93
C GLU A 220 22.48 -35.56 35.97
N THR A 221 23.50 -34.76 36.18
CA THR A 221 24.51 -34.97 37.24
C THR A 221 23.89 -34.98 38.62
N ILE A 222 23.00 -34.02 38.94
CA ILE A 222 22.27 -33.98 40.21
C ILE A 222 21.39 -35.23 40.37
N ARG A 223 20.67 -35.65 39.35
CA ARG A 223 19.82 -36.84 39.37
C ARG A 223 20.64 -38.11 39.67
N ASN A 224 21.77 -38.26 38.99
CA ASN A 224 22.65 -39.40 39.18
C ASN A 224 23.24 -39.41 40.60
N HIS A 225 23.60 -38.24 41.14
CA HIS A 225 24.08 -38.16 42.54
C HIS A 225 22.99 -38.51 43.54
N MET A 226 21.75 -38.09 43.33
CA MET A 226 20.61 -38.46 44.18
C MET A 226 20.34 -39.97 44.16
N ILE A 227 20.38 -40.61 42.99
CA ILE A 227 20.22 -42.06 42.86
C ILE A 227 21.34 -42.77 43.60
N PHE A 228 22.59 -42.35 43.45
CA PHE A 228 23.73 -42.93 44.15
C PHE A 228 23.59 -42.78 45.66
N THR A 229 23.18 -41.64 46.16
CA THR A 229 22.96 -41.40 47.60
C THR A 229 21.86 -42.29 48.16
N GLN A 230 20.74 -42.42 47.43
CA GLN A 230 19.65 -43.34 47.83
C GLN A 230 20.10 -44.80 47.88
N TYR A 231 20.90 -45.25 46.90
CA TYR A 231 21.45 -46.61 46.87
C TYR A 231 22.33 -46.87 48.08
N HIS A 232 23.22 -45.96 48.45
CA HIS A 232 24.09 -46.10 49.61
C HIS A 232 23.33 -46.10 50.93
N LEU A 233 22.28 -45.29 51.04
CA LEU A 233 21.43 -45.31 52.24
C LEU A 233 20.71 -46.69 52.42
N LEU A 234 20.11 -47.20 51.34
CA LEU A 234 19.46 -48.54 51.36
C LEU A 234 20.44 -49.68 51.64
N HIS A 235 21.61 -49.62 51.02
CA HIS A 235 22.65 -50.59 51.23
C HIS A 235 23.15 -50.65 52.70
N ASN A 236 23.33 -49.44 53.28
CA ASN A 236 23.74 -49.32 54.69
C ASN A 236 22.64 -49.83 55.67
N GLU A 237 21.37 -49.59 55.34
CA GLU A 237 20.26 -50.17 56.17
C GLU A 237 20.18 -51.63 56.05
N MET A 238 20.30 -52.28 54.91
CA MET A 238 20.36 -53.69 54.71
C MET A 238 21.53 -54.35 55.46
N GLN A 239 22.73 -53.72 55.43
CA GLN A 239 23.87 -54.22 56.21
C GLN A 239 23.63 -54.15 57.72
N LYS A 240 22.97 -53.16 58.23
CA LYS A 240 22.59 -53.02 59.63
C LYS A 240 21.60 -54.14 60.06
N GLU A 241 20.63 -54.45 59.23
CA GLU A 241 19.69 -55.54 59.45
C GLU A 241 20.40 -56.91 59.51
N VAL A 242 21.26 -57.20 58.54
CA VAL A 242 22.07 -58.47 58.53
C VAL A 242 22.95 -58.58 59.76
N ILE A 243 23.58 -57.49 60.19
CA ILE A 243 24.38 -57.52 61.43
C ILE A 243 23.50 -57.73 62.65
N HIS A 244 22.33 -57.12 62.70
CA HIS A 244 21.41 -57.32 63.82
C HIS A 244 20.88 -58.75 63.89
N ASP A 245 20.57 -59.35 62.76
CA ASP A 245 20.17 -60.79 62.70
C ASP A 245 21.29 -61.76 63.03
N TRP A 246 22.55 -61.36 62.85
CA TRP A 246 23.75 -62.15 63.26
C TRP A 246 24.06 -62.04 64.76
N MET A 247 23.61 -61.02 65.45
CA MET A 247 23.88 -60.76 66.87
C MET A 247 22.78 -61.29 67.81
N ASN A 248 21.63 -61.74 67.28
CA ASN A 248 20.55 -62.36 68.04
C ASN A 248 20.52 -63.83 67.76
#